data_1e970f66b238fbba5b07d67b6a2154f4
#
_entry.id   1e970f66b238fbba5b07d67b6a2154f4
#
_cell.length_a   1.000
_cell.length_b   1.000
_cell.length_c   1.000
_cell.angle_alpha   90.00
_cell.angle_beta   90.00
_cell.angle_gamma   90.00
#
_symmetry.space_group_name_H-M   'P 1'
#
loop_
_entity.id
_entity.type
_entity.pdbx_description
1 polymer ?
#
loop_
_entity_poly.entity_id
_entity_poly.type
_entity_poly.pdbx_seq_one_letter_code
_entity_poly.pdbx_strand_id
1 'polypeptide(L)'
;MGHIYHLPNLKSINRKNNYSVSYAKLSDKKDHIEIMRTIISKFSPENIIIATDDDREGTGIAYNICQEFNLSIENTKRILFHEITKNAIIEAVKNPTKINMNVVCAQQARQILDIIVGFKISPVLWRSISTKSKSGLSAGR
;
A
#
# COMPACT_ATOMS: atom_id res chain seq x y z
N MET A 1 -2.32 10.06 5.46
CA MET A 1 -1.02 9.37 5.35
C MET A 1 -1.09 8.47 4.14
N GLY A 2 -0.16 8.52 3.20
CA GLY A 2 -0.15 7.62 2.04
C GLY A 2 0.63 6.33 2.29
N HIS A 3 1.12 5.70 1.22
CA HIS A 3 1.97 4.54 1.33
C HIS A 3 3.23 4.81 2.17
N ILE A 4 3.61 3.83 2.98
CA ILE A 4 4.86 3.82 3.77
C ILE A 4 5.94 3.07 3.00
N TYR A 5 5.53 2.06 2.25
CA TYR A 5 6.38 1.19 1.47
C TYR A 5 6.09 1.31 -0.02
N HIS A 6 7.11 1.05 -0.83
CA HIS A 6 6.97 0.93 -2.27
C HIS A 6 7.78 -0.27 -2.78
N LEU A 7 7.43 -0.73 -3.97
CA LEU A 7 8.17 -1.76 -4.69
C LEU A 7 9.07 -1.07 -5.73
N PRO A 8 10.39 -0.96 -5.50
CA PRO A 8 11.23 -0.04 -6.26
C PRO A 8 11.52 -0.47 -7.69
N ASN A 9 11.67 -1.77 -7.96
CA ASN A 9 12.07 -2.27 -9.27
C ASN A 9 11.88 -3.78 -9.41
N LEU A 10 12.20 -4.34 -10.61
CA LEU A 10 12.11 -5.77 -10.90
C LEU A 10 13.01 -6.66 -10.04
N LYS A 11 14.15 -6.16 -9.54
CA LYS A 11 15.05 -6.96 -8.69
C LYS A 11 14.45 -7.22 -7.31
N SER A 12 13.50 -6.39 -6.89
CA SER A 12 12.75 -6.54 -5.64
C SER A 12 11.71 -7.65 -5.70
N ILE A 13 11.49 -8.26 -6.89
CA ILE A 13 10.56 -9.37 -7.11
C ILE A 13 11.34 -10.65 -7.34
N ASN A 14 11.28 -11.59 -6.40
CA ASN A 14 11.92 -12.89 -6.56
C ASN A 14 11.01 -13.88 -7.29
N ARG A 15 11.17 -13.97 -8.61
CA ARG A 15 10.35 -14.85 -9.47
C ARG A 15 10.55 -16.33 -9.19
N LYS A 16 11.71 -16.73 -8.65
CA LYS A 16 12.02 -18.13 -8.34
C LYS A 16 11.40 -18.58 -7.01
N ASN A 17 11.05 -17.63 -6.14
CA ASN A 17 10.42 -17.88 -4.86
C ASN A 17 9.00 -17.29 -4.85
N ASN A 18 8.14 -17.86 -5.66
CA ASN A 18 6.71 -17.55 -5.73
C ASN A 18 6.39 -16.04 -5.77
N TYR A 19 7.18 -15.27 -6.55
CA TYR A 19 7.06 -13.81 -6.66
C TYR A 19 7.13 -13.06 -5.32
N SER A 20 7.84 -13.61 -4.34
CA SER A 20 8.06 -12.90 -3.08
C SER A 20 8.72 -11.55 -3.33
N VAL A 21 8.30 -10.55 -2.56
CA VAL A 21 8.70 -9.16 -2.77
C VAL A 21 9.49 -8.59 -1.59
N SER A 22 10.45 -7.75 -1.91
CA SER A 22 11.19 -6.95 -0.92
C SER A 22 10.77 -5.50 -1.08
N TYR A 23 9.95 -5.03 -0.15
CA TYR A 23 9.51 -3.63 -0.11
C TYR A 23 10.60 -2.72 0.46
N ALA A 24 10.69 -1.52 -0.07
CA ALA A 24 11.54 -0.46 0.48
C ALA A 24 10.68 0.61 1.16
N LYS A 25 11.16 1.14 2.29
CA LYS A 25 10.52 2.27 2.96
C LYS A 25 10.74 3.54 2.14
N LEU A 26 9.72 4.37 2.03
CA LEU A 26 9.83 5.68 1.43
C LEU A 26 10.67 6.60 2.33
N SER A 27 11.75 7.16 1.77
CA SER A 27 12.71 7.97 2.53
C SER A 27 12.10 9.27 3.06
N ASP A 28 11.17 9.86 2.33
CA ASP A 28 10.42 11.06 2.68
C ASP A 28 9.39 10.86 3.80
N LYS A 29 9.13 9.61 4.20
CA LYS A 29 8.18 9.25 5.27
C LYS A 29 8.84 8.91 6.60
N LYS A 30 10.17 8.92 6.69
CA LYS A 30 10.89 8.49 7.90
C LYS A 30 10.48 9.27 9.15
N ASP A 31 10.52 10.60 9.07
CA ASP A 31 10.18 11.46 10.22
C ASP A 31 8.71 11.25 10.64
N HIS A 32 7.83 11.09 9.67
CA HIS A 32 6.42 10.85 9.93
C HIS A 32 6.18 9.48 10.60
N ILE A 33 6.92 8.45 10.19
CA ILE A 33 6.88 7.11 10.81
C ILE A 33 7.36 7.19 12.27
N GLU A 34 8.42 7.93 12.56
CA GLU A 34 8.93 8.08 13.93
C GLU A 34 7.96 8.84 14.83
N ILE A 35 7.33 9.89 14.33
CA ILE A 35 6.26 10.59 15.05
C ILE A 35 5.11 9.64 15.38
N MET A 36 4.65 8.86 14.37
CA MET A 36 3.60 7.86 14.59
C MET A 36 4.01 6.79 15.59
N ARG A 37 5.24 6.30 15.51
CA ARG A 37 5.78 5.31 16.46
C ARG A 37 5.69 5.82 17.89
N THR A 38 6.10 7.07 18.11
CA THR A 38 6.04 7.73 19.41
C THR A 38 4.61 7.88 19.93
N ILE A 39 3.65 8.14 19.04
CA ILE A 39 2.23 8.25 19.42
C ILE A 39 1.67 6.87 19.73
N ILE A 40 1.84 5.91 18.82
CA ILE A 40 1.29 4.55 18.93
C ILE A 40 1.80 3.84 20.18
N SER A 41 3.09 4.03 20.55
CA SER A 41 3.68 3.43 21.74
C SER A 41 3.05 3.87 23.08
N LYS A 42 2.25 4.92 23.07
CA LYS A 42 1.55 5.43 24.27
C LYS A 42 0.20 4.74 24.50
N PHE A 43 -0.26 3.93 23.57
CA PHE A 43 -1.57 3.30 23.63
C PHE A 43 -1.45 1.77 23.55
N SER A 44 -2.38 1.07 24.21
CA SER A 44 -2.51 -0.37 24.05
C SER A 44 -3.01 -0.69 22.63
N PRO A 45 -2.52 -1.78 22.01
CA PRO A 45 -2.88 -2.14 20.63
C PRO A 45 -4.40 -2.22 20.35
N GLU A 46 -5.18 -2.65 21.33
CA GLU A 46 -6.64 -2.74 21.23
C GLU A 46 -7.34 -1.38 21.10
N ASN A 47 -6.67 -0.29 21.53
CA ASN A 47 -7.18 1.07 21.42
C ASN A 47 -6.75 1.78 20.14
N ILE A 48 -6.00 1.09 19.28
CA ILE A 48 -5.57 1.63 17.99
C ILE A 48 -6.57 1.21 16.93
N ILE A 49 -7.12 2.20 16.22
CA ILE A 49 -8.03 2.01 15.11
C ILE A 49 -7.40 2.61 13.87
N ILE A 50 -7.29 1.84 12.80
CA ILE A 50 -6.76 2.31 11.51
C ILE A 50 -7.92 2.85 10.68
N ALA A 51 -7.78 4.09 10.22
CA ALA A 51 -8.76 4.77 9.38
C ALA A 51 -8.20 4.93 7.96
N THR A 52 -8.81 4.30 6.97
CA THR A 52 -8.42 4.37 5.56
C THR A 52 -9.65 4.35 4.65
N ASP A 53 -9.45 4.79 3.41
CA ASP A 53 -10.48 4.75 2.37
C ASP A 53 -10.94 3.30 2.13
N ASP A 54 -12.20 3.14 1.71
CA ASP A 54 -12.77 1.83 1.38
C ASP A 54 -12.41 1.42 -0.06
N ASP A 55 -11.12 1.21 -0.27
CA ASP A 55 -10.58 0.69 -1.53
C ASP A 55 -9.42 -0.30 -1.28
N ARG A 56 -8.89 -0.85 -2.38
CA ARG A 56 -7.77 -1.80 -2.32
C ARG A 56 -6.48 -1.14 -1.82
N GLU A 57 -6.24 0.10 -2.21
CA GLU A 57 -5.04 0.85 -1.80
C GLU A 57 -5.11 1.17 -0.31
N GLY A 58 -6.27 1.63 0.20
CA GLY A 58 -6.51 1.83 1.63
C GLY A 58 -6.33 0.55 2.44
N THR A 59 -6.74 -0.60 1.90
CA THR A 59 -6.51 -1.90 2.55
C THR A 59 -5.02 -2.24 2.60
N GLY A 60 -4.26 -2.00 1.53
CA GLY A 60 -2.81 -2.18 1.50
C GLY A 60 -2.07 -1.24 2.46
N ILE A 61 -2.51 0.01 2.56
CA ILE A 61 -1.97 0.98 3.53
C ILE A 61 -2.21 0.51 4.96
N ALA A 62 -3.43 0.07 5.28
CA ALA A 62 -3.77 -0.45 6.61
C ALA A 62 -2.90 -1.66 7.00
N TYR A 63 -2.71 -2.60 6.07
CA TYR A 63 -1.81 -3.74 6.24
C TYR A 63 -0.37 -3.30 6.53
N ASN A 64 0.17 -2.37 5.74
CA ASN A 64 1.52 -1.86 5.90
C ASN A 64 1.72 -1.13 7.24
N ILE A 65 0.70 -0.42 7.73
CA ILE A 65 0.70 0.20 9.05
C ILE A 65 0.81 -0.88 10.14
N CYS A 66 0.01 -1.93 10.06
CA CYS A 66 0.10 -3.04 11.00
C CYS A 66 1.50 -3.67 11.02
N GLN A 67 2.10 -3.90 9.86
CA GLN A 67 3.45 -4.44 9.74
C GLN A 67 4.52 -3.50 10.35
N GLU A 68 4.45 -2.20 10.05
CA GLU A 68 5.44 -1.22 10.53
C GLU A 68 5.43 -1.06 12.05
N PHE A 69 4.26 -1.14 12.65
CA PHE A 69 4.09 -0.89 14.10
C PHE A 69 3.83 -2.15 14.91
N ASN A 70 4.03 -3.34 14.33
CA ASN A 70 3.81 -4.65 14.97
C ASN A 70 2.40 -4.80 15.58
N LEU A 71 1.39 -4.29 14.89
CA LEU A 71 -0.01 -4.47 15.27
C LEU A 71 -0.54 -5.80 14.71
N SER A 72 -1.40 -6.47 15.48
CA SER A 72 -2.06 -7.72 15.03
C SER A 72 -3.00 -7.43 13.86
N ILE A 73 -2.75 -8.02 12.69
CA ILE A 73 -3.59 -7.86 11.49
C ILE A 73 -5.02 -8.36 11.75
N GLU A 74 -5.15 -9.45 12.50
CA GLU A 74 -6.45 -10.09 12.80
C GLU A 74 -7.26 -9.30 13.82
N ASN A 75 -6.61 -8.64 14.78
CA ASN A 75 -7.27 -8.00 15.91
C ASN A 75 -7.39 -6.49 15.76
N THR A 76 -6.54 -5.85 14.94
CA THR A 76 -6.58 -4.40 14.74
C THR A 76 -7.87 -4.00 14.01
N LYS A 77 -8.61 -3.11 14.62
CA LYS A 77 -9.84 -2.55 14.06
C LYS A 77 -9.52 -1.59 12.93
N ARG A 78 -10.30 -1.66 11.86
CA ARG A 78 -10.24 -0.73 10.73
C ARG A 78 -11.59 -0.07 10.55
N ILE A 79 -11.61 1.24 10.39
CA ILE A 79 -12.80 1.98 9.99
C ILE A 79 -12.67 2.42 8.54
N LEU A 80 -13.78 2.34 7.82
CA LEU A 80 -13.90 2.67 6.41
C LEU A 80 -14.83 3.86 6.25
N PHE A 81 -14.45 4.81 5.43
CA PHE A 81 -15.32 5.93 5.11
C PHE A 81 -15.11 6.37 3.65
N HIS A 82 -16.19 6.80 3.01
CA HIS A 82 -16.19 7.31 1.65
C HIS A 82 -16.15 8.84 1.62
N GLU A 83 -16.48 9.47 2.76
CA GLU A 83 -16.49 10.91 2.93
C GLU A 83 -16.04 11.31 4.33
N ILE A 84 -15.46 12.50 4.46
CA ILE A 84 -14.97 13.03 5.75
C ILE A 84 -16.06 13.96 6.33
N THR A 85 -17.21 13.38 6.67
CA THR A 85 -18.29 14.06 7.39
C THR A 85 -18.39 13.53 8.82
N LYS A 86 -18.92 14.36 9.73
CA LYS A 86 -19.12 13.97 11.13
C LYS A 86 -19.94 12.66 11.26
N ASN A 87 -21.01 12.56 10.48
CA ASN A 87 -21.92 11.41 10.55
C ASN A 87 -21.25 10.14 10.03
N ALA A 88 -20.57 10.22 8.87
CA ALA A 88 -19.84 9.09 8.30
C ALA A 88 -18.75 8.56 9.25
N ILE A 89 -18.00 9.45 9.90
CA ILE A 89 -16.97 9.06 10.87
C ILE A 89 -17.60 8.39 12.10
N ILE A 90 -18.70 8.93 12.66
CA ILE A 90 -19.37 8.34 13.81
C ILE A 90 -19.89 6.93 13.46
N GLU A 91 -20.52 6.76 12.31
CA GLU A 91 -21.02 5.45 11.87
C GLU A 91 -19.88 4.46 11.61
N ALA A 92 -18.77 4.88 10.99
CA ALA A 92 -17.62 4.03 10.79
C ALA A 92 -16.99 3.56 12.11
N VAL A 93 -16.92 4.44 13.12
CA VAL A 93 -16.40 4.08 14.45
C VAL A 93 -17.31 3.08 15.17
N LYS A 94 -18.63 3.17 14.99
CA LYS A 94 -19.58 2.21 15.56
C LYS A 94 -19.49 0.83 14.91
N ASN A 95 -19.12 0.77 13.63
CA ASN A 95 -19.08 -0.42 12.81
C ASN A 95 -17.67 -0.73 12.28
N PRO A 96 -16.67 -0.95 13.14
CA PRO A 96 -15.31 -1.24 12.70
C PRO A 96 -15.25 -2.60 11.99
N THR A 97 -14.41 -2.66 10.98
CA THR A 97 -14.12 -3.87 10.21
C THR A 97 -12.74 -4.43 10.57
N LYS A 98 -12.36 -5.53 9.92
CA LYS A 98 -11.01 -6.10 9.96
C LYS A 98 -10.34 -5.99 8.61
N ILE A 99 -9.01 -6.12 8.59
CA ILE A 99 -8.24 -6.13 7.34
C ILE A 99 -8.51 -7.44 6.61
N ASN A 100 -9.01 -7.35 5.37
CA ASN A 100 -9.24 -8.51 4.53
C ASN A 100 -7.95 -8.89 3.78
N MET A 101 -7.34 -10.01 4.15
CA MET A 101 -6.09 -10.48 3.54
C MET A 101 -6.20 -10.84 2.07
N ASN A 102 -7.37 -11.25 1.58
CA ASN A 102 -7.57 -11.49 0.15
C ASN A 102 -7.44 -10.19 -0.67
N VAL A 103 -7.95 -9.08 -0.12
CA VAL A 103 -7.82 -7.75 -0.74
C VAL A 103 -6.36 -7.27 -0.68
N VAL A 104 -5.65 -7.53 0.43
CA VAL A 104 -4.20 -7.24 0.55
C VAL A 104 -3.42 -8.01 -0.53
N CYS A 105 -3.63 -9.32 -0.65
CA CYS A 105 -2.98 -10.14 -1.67
C CYS A 105 -3.29 -9.66 -3.10
N ALA A 106 -4.53 -9.28 -3.37
CA ALA A 106 -4.92 -8.74 -4.67
C ALA A 106 -4.23 -7.40 -4.98
N GLN A 107 -4.08 -6.53 -3.99
CA GLN A 107 -3.37 -5.26 -4.13
C GLN A 107 -1.87 -5.50 -4.38
N GLN A 108 -1.24 -6.40 -3.63
CA GLN A 108 0.17 -6.77 -3.82
C GLN A 108 0.41 -7.40 -5.20
N ALA A 109 -0.46 -8.31 -5.64
CA ALA A 109 -0.37 -8.92 -6.97
C ALA A 109 -0.44 -7.86 -8.07
N ARG A 110 -1.33 -6.87 -7.94
CA ARG A 110 -1.41 -5.74 -8.86
C ARG A 110 -0.12 -4.94 -8.90
N GLN A 111 0.46 -4.59 -7.76
CA GLN A 111 1.74 -3.86 -7.71
C GLN A 111 2.86 -4.64 -8.42
N ILE A 112 2.93 -5.95 -8.20
CA ILE A 112 3.90 -6.82 -8.89
C ILE A 112 3.69 -6.78 -10.41
N LEU A 113 2.45 -6.93 -10.85
CA LEU A 113 2.10 -6.89 -12.28
C LEU A 113 2.45 -5.53 -12.90
N ASP A 114 2.11 -4.43 -12.26
CA ASP A 114 2.42 -3.08 -12.75
C ASP A 114 3.93 -2.88 -12.91
N ILE A 115 4.74 -3.36 -11.98
CA ILE A 115 6.21 -3.33 -12.10
C ILE A 115 6.70 -4.22 -13.26
N ILE A 116 6.21 -5.45 -13.37
CA ILE A 116 6.63 -6.36 -14.44
C ILE A 116 6.25 -5.80 -15.81
N VAL A 117 5.02 -5.33 -15.97
CA VAL A 117 4.52 -4.73 -17.21
C VAL A 117 5.30 -3.47 -17.55
N GLY A 118 5.44 -2.54 -16.59
CA GLY A 118 6.15 -1.29 -16.79
C GLY A 118 7.60 -1.48 -17.22
N PHE A 119 8.34 -2.35 -16.54
CA PHE A 119 9.76 -2.56 -16.85
C PHE A 119 10.04 -3.47 -18.05
N LYS A 120 9.12 -4.37 -18.41
CA LYS A 120 9.32 -5.30 -19.55
C LYS A 120 8.67 -4.84 -20.84
N ILE A 121 7.45 -4.29 -20.76
CA ILE A 121 6.67 -3.96 -21.96
C ILE A 121 6.96 -2.53 -22.42
N SER A 122 7.15 -1.56 -21.51
CA SER A 122 7.46 -0.19 -21.91
C SER A 122 8.70 -0.08 -22.81
N PRO A 123 9.84 -0.77 -22.53
CA PRO A 123 11.00 -0.74 -23.44
C PRO A 123 10.72 -1.34 -24.82
N VAL A 124 9.83 -2.33 -24.92
CA VAL A 124 9.42 -2.92 -26.22
C VAL A 124 8.61 -1.90 -27.02
N LEU A 125 7.67 -1.22 -26.35
CA LEU A 125 6.91 -0.14 -26.98
C LEU A 125 7.83 0.99 -27.48
N TRP A 126 8.82 1.38 -26.69
CA TRP A 126 9.78 2.43 -27.11
C TRP A 126 10.55 2.03 -28.36
N ARG A 127 10.99 0.78 -28.48
CA ARG A 127 11.68 0.29 -29.67
C ARG A 127 10.79 0.22 -30.91
N SER A 128 9.51 -0.13 -30.71
CA SER A 128 8.59 -0.38 -31.84
C SER A 128 7.89 0.88 -32.33
N ILE A 129 7.64 1.86 -31.46
CA ILE A 129 6.82 3.04 -31.80
C ILE A 129 7.67 4.31 -31.93
N SER A 130 8.78 4.41 -31.19
CA SER A 130 9.60 5.61 -31.16
C SER A 130 10.81 5.50 -32.07
N THR A 131 10.62 5.72 -33.37
CA THR A 131 11.74 5.98 -34.30
C THR A 131 12.21 7.44 -34.29
N LYS A 132 11.45 8.38 -33.71
CA LYS A 132 11.76 9.83 -33.76
C LYS A 132 11.49 10.66 -32.51
N SER A 133 10.94 10.14 -31.43
CA SER A 133 10.77 10.92 -30.21
C SER A 133 11.14 10.12 -28.96
N LYS A 134 11.94 10.74 -28.07
CA LYS A 134 12.20 10.25 -26.72
C LYS A 134 10.96 10.43 -25.83
N SER A 135 9.78 10.06 -26.30
CA SER A 135 8.55 10.15 -25.54
C SER A 135 8.51 9.01 -24.53
N GLY A 136 8.39 9.33 -23.26
CA GLY A 136 8.26 8.38 -22.16
C GLY A 136 6.91 7.68 -22.16
N LEU A 137 6.60 6.94 -23.22
CA LEU A 137 5.43 6.08 -23.28
C LEU A 137 5.53 5.01 -22.19
N SER A 138 4.49 4.88 -21.37
CA SER A 138 4.40 3.86 -20.33
C SER A 138 3.28 2.88 -20.66
N ALA A 139 3.55 1.58 -20.53
CA ALA A 139 2.55 0.53 -20.71
C ALA A 139 1.63 0.37 -19.49
N GLY A 140 1.88 1.06 -18.40
CA GLY A 140 1.16 0.91 -17.13
C GLY A 140 0.33 2.13 -16.72
N ARG A 141 0.13 3.08 -17.61
CA ARG A 141 -0.72 4.26 -17.36
C ARG A 141 -1.61 4.55 -18.54
#